data_ec051af410ab0dcdbd3ebfb7845f07e9
#
_entry.id   ec051af410ab0dcdbd3ebfb7845f07e9
#
_cell.length_a   1.000
_cell.length_b   1.000
_cell.length_c   1.000
_cell.angle_alpha   90.00
_cell.angle_beta   90.00
_cell.angle_gamma   90.00
#
_symmetry.space_group_name_H-M   'P 1'
#
loop_
_entity.id
_entity.type
_entity.pdbx_description
1 polymer ?
#
loop_
_entity_poly.entity_id
_entity_poly.type
_entity_poly.pdbx_seq_one_letter_code
_entity_poly.pdbx_strand_id
1 'polypeptide(L)'
;MGIALAAFAGVMLLGTLQGILVAIVVSVVALGQQVANPPVYVLGRKPGTNVFRPVSPEHPEDETFPGLLLVRPEGRIFFLNAQRIGERIRRLVDEYHPRVVVLDLSGVFDLEYSALLAFTEAEQRLRENGVIGWLAGLSPGVLEVVQRSELAKTLGRERMHFNLEIAVQEYLRSLEAEGSDKGGAGRLAQGSARAPGGGGGA
;
A
#
# COMPACT_ATOMS: atom_id res chain seq x y z
N MET A 1 16.54 24.60 10.78
CA MET A 1 16.77 25.90 11.43
C MET A 1 16.63 25.84 12.94
N GLY A 2 15.62 25.17 13.53
CA GLY A 2 15.44 25.04 14.97
C GLY A 2 16.57 24.36 15.74
N ILE A 3 17.18 23.30 15.18
CA ILE A 3 18.27 22.54 15.82
C ILE A 3 19.53 23.40 15.98
N ALA A 4 19.88 24.21 14.97
CA ALA A 4 21.03 25.09 15.03
C ALA A 4 20.86 26.22 16.08
N LEU A 5 19.63 26.73 16.21
CA LEU A 5 19.29 27.74 17.23
C LEU A 5 19.35 27.16 18.64
N ALA A 6 18.84 25.93 18.84
CA ALA A 6 18.91 25.24 20.12
C ALA A 6 20.35 24.91 20.54
N ALA A 7 21.20 24.47 19.58
CA ALA A 7 22.62 24.23 19.82
C ALA A 7 23.36 25.51 20.19
N PHE A 8 23.11 26.62 19.47
CA PHE A 8 23.70 27.93 19.75
C PHE A 8 23.30 28.46 21.14
N ALA A 9 22.01 28.40 21.47
CA ALA A 9 21.51 28.80 22.78
C ALA A 9 22.10 27.92 23.90
N GLY A 10 22.24 26.62 23.67
CA GLY A 10 22.87 25.69 24.60
C GLY A 10 24.33 26.04 24.89
N VAL A 11 25.12 26.38 23.86
CA VAL A 11 26.52 26.80 24.03
C VAL A 11 26.62 28.10 24.82
N MET A 12 25.75 29.07 24.54
CA MET A 12 25.74 30.36 25.21
C MET A 12 25.32 30.29 26.68
N LEU A 13 24.42 29.41 27.04
CA LEU A 13 23.82 29.30 28.38
C LEU A 13 24.53 28.32 29.31
N LEU A 14 25.03 27.23 28.77
CA LEU A 14 25.53 26.08 29.54
C LEU A 14 27.05 25.91 29.47
N GLY A 15 27.72 26.66 28.60
CA GLY A 15 29.16 26.49 28.29
C GLY A 15 29.39 25.51 27.13
N THR A 16 30.58 25.56 26.54
CA THR A 16 30.92 24.88 25.28
C THR A 16 30.71 23.35 25.34
N LEU A 17 31.17 22.73 26.43
CA LEU A 17 31.11 21.26 26.55
C LEU A 17 29.64 20.75 26.69
N GLN A 18 28.85 21.40 27.53
CA GLN A 18 27.46 21.07 27.71
C GLN A 18 26.63 21.36 26.45
N GLY A 19 26.94 22.43 25.73
CA GLY A 19 26.31 22.76 24.45
C GLY A 19 26.55 21.70 23.39
N ILE A 20 27.76 21.15 23.29
CA ILE A 20 28.09 20.04 22.38
C ILE A 20 27.30 18.78 22.76
N LEU A 21 27.22 18.45 24.04
CA LEU A 21 26.48 17.27 24.50
C LEU A 21 24.99 17.38 24.15
N VAL A 22 24.37 18.54 24.39
CA VAL A 22 22.96 18.80 24.02
C VAL A 22 22.78 18.66 22.50
N ALA A 23 23.69 19.22 21.70
CA ALA A 23 23.62 19.10 20.24
C ALA A 23 23.68 17.65 19.75
N ILE A 24 24.54 16.82 20.35
CA ILE A 24 24.63 15.38 20.02
C ILE A 24 23.29 14.69 20.36
N VAL A 25 22.76 14.89 21.56
CA VAL A 25 21.50 14.26 21.98
C VAL A 25 20.35 14.66 21.05
N VAL A 26 20.22 15.97 20.75
CA VAL A 26 19.17 16.46 19.82
C VAL A 26 19.34 15.86 18.44
N SER A 27 20.57 15.75 17.94
CA SER A 27 20.85 15.15 16.62
C SER A 27 20.49 13.67 16.58
N VAL A 28 20.82 12.91 17.61
CA VAL A 28 20.47 11.48 17.73
C VAL A 28 18.96 11.29 17.79
N VAL A 29 18.25 12.11 18.56
CA VAL A 29 16.77 12.07 18.64
C VAL A 29 16.15 12.41 17.28
N ALA A 30 16.63 13.45 16.61
CA ALA A 30 16.13 13.86 15.30
C ALA A 30 16.35 12.77 14.24
N LEU A 31 17.53 12.14 14.22
CA LEU A 31 17.84 11.01 13.35
C LEU A 31 16.92 9.81 13.65
N GLY A 32 16.73 9.48 14.93
CA GLY A 32 15.83 8.41 15.34
C GLY A 32 14.38 8.64 14.90
N GLN A 33 13.89 9.87 14.99
CA GLN A 33 12.55 10.23 14.51
C GLN A 33 12.41 10.09 12.99
N GLN A 34 13.43 10.47 12.22
CA GLN A 34 13.44 10.34 10.76
C GLN A 34 13.36 8.85 10.33
N VAL A 35 14.14 7.99 10.97
CA VAL A 35 14.16 6.55 10.69
C VAL A 35 12.87 5.87 11.14
N ALA A 36 12.25 6.34 12.23
CA ALA A 36 11.02 5.78 12.76
C ALA A 36 9.75 6.18 11.97
N ASN A 37 9.82 7.19 11.09
CA ASN A 37 8.69 7.69 10.31
C ASN A 37 9.01 7.68 8.80
N PRO A 38 9.08 6.50 8.17
CA PRO A 38 9.31 6.42 6.74
C PRO A 38 8.11 7.00 5.97
N PRO A 39 8.35 7.63 4.81
CA PRO A 39 7.27 8.12 3.98
C PRO A 39 6.46 6.96 3.40
N VAL A 40 5.14 7.17 3.29
CA VAL A 40 4.20 6.25 2.65
C VAL A 40 3.37 7.06 1.69
N TYR A 41 3.52 6.78 0.40
CA TYR A 41 2.88 7.52 -0.69
C TYR A 41 1.70 6.74 -1.28
N VAL A 42 0.64 7.45 -1.63
CA VAL A 42 -0.38 6.97 -2.56
C VAL A 42 0.12 7.25 -3.96
N LEU A 43 0.03 6.27 -4.86
CA LEU A 43 0.54 6.37 -6.21
C LEU A 43 -0.59 6.49 -7.23
N GLY A 44 -0.33 7.31 -8.27
CA GLY A 44 -1.07 7.36 -9.50
C GLY A 44 -0.18 6.98 -10.68
N ARG A 45 -0.79 6.59 -11.81
CA ARG A 45 -0.09 6.27 -13.05
C ARG A 45 -0.07 7.50 -13.95
N LYS A 46 1.10 7.88 -14.45
CA LYS A 46 1.22 8.91 -15.48
C LYS A 46 0.50 8.44 -16.76
N PRO A 47 -0.44 9.23 -17.31
CA PRO A 47 -1.24 8.83 -18.46
C PRO A 47 -0.42 8.33 -19.64
N GLY A 48 -0.85 7.22 -20.23
CA GLY A 48 -0.19 6.62 -21.40
C GLY A 48 1.19 6.02 -21.15
N THR A 49 1.58 5.82 -19.90
CA THR A 49 2.88 5.21 -19.52
C THR A 49 2.72 4.16 -18.43
N ASN A 50 3.80 3.42 -18.15
CA ASN A 50 3.89 2.49 -17.02
C ASN A 50 4.65 3.10 -15.83
N VAL A 51 4.65 4.44 -15.72
CA VAL A 51 5.33 5.16 -14.65
C VAL A 51 4.33 5.48 -13.55
N PHE A 52 4.63 5.01 -12.33
CA PHE A 52 3.88 5.29 -11.12
C PHE A 52 4.63 6.28 -10.24
N ARG A 53 3.95 7.35 -9.82
CA ARG A 53 4.51 8.40 -8.99
C ARG A 53 3.54 8.81 -7.88
N PRO A 54 4.04 9.46 -6.80
CA PRO A 54 3.17 9.99 -5.76
C PRO A 54 2.11 10.94 -6.32
N VAL A 55 0.85 10.70 -5.94
CA VAL A 55 -0.26 11.61 -6.28
C VAL A 55 0.05 12.99 -5.71
N SER A 56 -0.02 14.01 -6.56
CA SER A 56 0.30 15.40 -6.21
C SER A 56 -0.66 16.36 -6.88
N PRO A 57 -0.98 17.51 -6.25
CA PRO A 57 -1.71 18.60 -6.93
C PRO A 57 -1.02 19.16 -8.18
N GLU A 58 0.29 18.93 -8.31
CA GLU A 58 1.08 19.33 -9.48
C GLU A 58 0.79 18.45 -10.71
N HIS A 59 0.20 17.29 -10.49
CA HIS A 59 -0.08 16.28 -11.53
C HIS A 59 -1.51 15.74 -11.41
N PRO A 60 -2.53 16.60 -11.58
CA PRO A 60 -3.94 16.21 -11.44
C PRO A 60 -4.41 15.25 -12.54
N GLU A 61 -3.62 15.09 -13.61
CA GLU A 61 -3.87 14.17 -14.73
C GLU A 61 -3.53 12.72 -14.43
N ASP A 62 -2.84 12.44 -13.30
CA ASP A 62 -2.43 11.07 -12.97
C ASP A 62 -3.64 10.17 -12.71
N GLU A 63 -3.60 9.01 -13.34
CA GLU A 63 -4.68 8.03 -13.31
C GLU A 63 -4.70 7.30 -11.96
N THR A 64 -5.85 7.30 -11.34
CA THR A 64 -6.20 6.44 -10.20
C THR A 64 -7.27 5.45 -10.62
N PHE A 65 -7.34 4.30 -9.97
CA PHE A 65 -8.23 3.21 -10.37
C PHE A 65 -9.33 3.03 -9.31
N PRO A 66 -10.62 3.16 -9.67
CA PRO A 66 -11.71 3.00 -8.71
C PRO A 66 -11.66 1.65 -7.99
N GLY A 67 -11.66 1.68 -6.66
CA GLY A 67 -11.57 0.48 -5.83
C GLY A 67 -10.16 -0.12 -5.67
N LEU A 68 -9.13 0.46 -6.30
CA LEU A 68 -7.73 0.04 -6.18
C LEU A 68 -6.93 1.16 -5.51
N LEU A 69 -6.24 0.85 -4.43
CA LEU A 69 -5.33 1.75 -3.75
C LEU A 69 -3.89 1.26 -3.90
N LEU A 70 -3.05 2.07 -4.56
CA LEU A 70 -1.62 1.78 -4.72
C LEU A 70 -0.85 2.55 -3.66
N VAL A 71 -0.07 1.85 -2.83
CA VAL A 71 0.66 2.43 -1.70
C VAL A 71 2.12 2.01 -1.74
N ARG A 72 3.05 2.97 -1.63
CA ARG A 72 4.49 2.71 -1.59
C ARG A 72 5.10 3.26 -0.31
N PRO A 73 5.53 2.41 0.63
CA PRO A 73 6.49 2.80 1.65
C PRO A 73 7.89 2.88 1.05
N GLU A 74 8.72 3.76 1.57
CA GLU A 74 10.11 3.90 1.12
C GLU A 74 11.09 3.71 2.27
N GLY A 75 12.25 3.12 1.93
CA GLY A 75 13.36 2.93 2.86
C GLY A 75 13.40 1.53 3.48
N ARG A 76 14.03 1.43 4.64
CA ARG A 76 14.13 0.19 5.40
C ARG A 76 12.90 -0.01 6.28
N ILE A 77 12.36 -1.23 6.29
CA ILE A 77 11.23 -1.59 7.16
C ILE A 77 11.70 -2.57 8.25
N PHE A 78 11.49 -2.20 9.50
CA PHE A 78 11.92 -2.95 10.68
C PHE A 78 10.93 -2.74 11.84
N PHE A 79 11.14 -3.40 12.96
CA PHE A 79 10.17 -3.45 14.06
C PHE A 79 9.71 -2.06 14.58
N LEU A 80 10.58 -1.04 14.57
CA LEU A 80 10.23 0.30 15.08
C LEU A 80 9.28 1.08 14.15
N ASN A 81 9.30 0.83 12.85
CA ASN A 81 8.51 1.59 11.88
C ASN A 81 7.40 0.79 11.20
N ALA A 82 7.46 -0.54 11.22
CA ALA A 82 6.46 -1.40 10.58
C ALA A 82 5.02 -1.12 11.05
N GLN A 83 4.84 -0.93 12.37
CA GLN A 83 3.52 -0.63 12.92
C GLN A 83 2.99 0.71 12.44
N ARG A 84 3.84 1.74 12.38
CA ARG A 84 3.45 3.08 11.87
C ARG A 84 3.10 3.07 10.39
N ILE A 85 3.83 2.29 9.59
CA ILE A 85 3.49 2.03 8.19
C ILE A 85 2.10 1.40 8.10
N GLY A 86 1.84 0.34 8.88
CA GLY A 86 0.54 -0.32 8.94
C GLY A 86 -0.60 0.63 9.35
N GLU A 87 -0.39 1.48 10.36
CA GLU A 87 -1.36 2.49 10.78
C GLU A 87 -1.60 3.56 9.71
N ARG A 88 -0.57 3.93 8.95
CA ARG A 88 -0.71 4.87 7.83
C ARG A 88 -1.51 4.24 6.69
N ILE A 89 -1.22 2.98 6.34
CA ILE A 89 -1.99 2.25 5.33
C ILE A 89 -3.45 2.12 5.76
N ARG A 90 -3.72 1.77 7.01
CA ARG A 90 -5.09 1.68 7.54
C ARG A 90 -5.85 3.00 7.35
N ARG A 91 -5.26 4.14 7.73
CA ARG A 91 -5.90 5.46 7.53
C ARG A 91 -6.21 5.75 6.07
N LEU A 92 -5.32 5.35 5.15
CA LEU A 92 -5.57 5.47 3.71
C LEU A 92 -6.72 4.54 3.25
N VAL A 93 -6.80 3.33 3.78
CA VAL A 93 -7.92 2.42 3.52
C VAL A 93 -9.25 3.00 4.03
N ASP A 94 -9.24 3.59 5.22
CA ASP A 94 -10.42 4.25 5.80
C ASP A 94 -10.83 5.51 5.01
N GLU A 95 -9.89 6.18 4.33
CA GLU A 95 -10.12 7.37 3.51
C GLU A 95 -10.61 7.02 2.10
N TYR A 96 -9.96 6.05 1.45
CA TYR A 96 -10.19 5.72 0.04
C TYR A 96 -11.22 4.59 -0.17
N HIS A 97 -11.55 3.83 0.86
CA HIS A 97 -12.50 2.69 0.82
C HIS A 97 -12.23 1.73 -0.35
N PRO A 98 -10.99 1.24 -0.55
CA PRO A 98 -10.64 0.39 -1.68
C PRO A 98 -11.19 -1.03 -1.51
N ARG A 99 -11.36 -1.75 -2.63
CA ARG A 99 -11.56 -3.21 -2.66
C ARG A 99 -10.24 -3.96 -2.56
N VAL A 100 -9.20 -3.40 -3.20
CA VAL A 100 -7.85 -3.98 -3.25
C VAL A 100 -6.83 -2.91 -2.87
N VAL A 101 -5.88 -3.27 -2.01
CA VAL A 101 -4.70 -2.47 -1.68
C VAL A 101 -3.46 -3.17 -2.22
N VAL A 102 -2.71 -2.50 -3.09
CA VAL A 102 -1.40 -2.99 -3.55
C VAL A 102 -0.30 -2.28 -2.79
N LEU A 103 0.46 -3.03 -2.01
CA LEU A 103 1.65 -2.55 -1.34
C LEU A 103 2.85 -2.74 -2.28
N ASP A 104 3.34 -1.64 -2.82
CA ASP A 104 4.52 -1.61 -3.68
C ASP A 104 5.80 -1.53 -2.84
N LEU A 105 6.56 -2.60 -2.84
CA LEU A 105 7.81 -2.72 -2.10
C LEU A 105 9.06 -2.38 -2.94
N SER A 106 8.88 -1.80 -4.13
CA SER A 106 10.01 -1.40 -4.98
C SER A 106 10.89 -0.32 -4.34
N GLY A 107 10.33 0.50 -3.44
CA GLY A 107 11.05 1.48 -2.64
C GLY A 107 11.69 0.91 -1.35
N VAL A 108 11.49 -0.39 -1.07
CA VAL A 108 11.98 -1.06 0.14
C VAL A 108 13.22 -1.87 -0.20
N PHE A 109 14.37 -1.42 0.29
CA PHE A 109 15.64 -2.10 0.05
C PHE A 109 16.00 -3.15 1.10
N ASP A 110 15.38 -3.10 2.27
CA ASP A 110 15.58 -4.07 3.35
C ASP A 110 14.30 -4.21 4.19
N LEU A 111 13.93 -5.47 4.48
CA LEU A 111 12.75 -5.83 5.26
C LEU A 111 13.15 -6.85 6.33
N GLU A 112 13.08 -6.44 7.59
CA GLU A 112 13.36 -7.35 8.70
C GLU A 112 12.20 -8.34 8.91
N TYR A 113 12.56 -9.58 9.25
CA TYR A 113 11.58 -10.63 9.56
C TYR A 113 10.62 -10.21 10.69
N SER A 114 11.12 -9.48 11.68
CA SER A 114 10.30 -8.93 12.78
C SER A 114 9.18 -8.00 12.32
N ALA A 115 9.39 -7.28 11.21
CA ALA A 115 8.37 -6.40 10.62
C ALA A 115 7.24 -7.17 9.92
N LEU A 116 7.51 -8.40 9.47
CA LEU A 116 6.50 -9.23 8.80
C LEU A 116 5.34 -9.63 9.70
N LEU A 117 5.55 -9.72 11.01
CA LEU A 117 4.46 -9.95 11.96
C LEU A 117 3.44 -8.82 11.89
N ALA A 118 3.90 -7.56 11.88
CA ALA A 118 3.02 -6.40 11.74
C ALA A 118 2.29 -6.39 10.38
N PHE A 119 2.93 -6.82 9.30
CA PHE A 119 2.29 -6.92 7.99
C PHE A 119 1.29 -8.07 7.92
N THR A 120 1.56 -9.20 8.56
CA THR A 120 0.61 -10.32 8.65
C THR A 120 -0.66 -9.90 9.41
N GLU A 121 -0.49 -9.21 10.54
CA GLU A 121 -1.63 -8.66 11.28
C GLU A 121 -2.40 -7.60 10.48
N ALA A 122 -1.68 -6.75 9.73
CA ALA A 122 -2.31 -5.74 8.88
C ALA A 122 -3.11 -6.39 7.74
N GLU A 123 -2.59 -7.43 7.08
CA GLU A 123 -3.30 -8.18 6.04
C GLU A 123 -4.56 -8.86 6.60
N GLN A 124 -4.46 -9.48 7.77
CA GLN A 124 -5.60 -10.10 8.42
C GLN A 124 -6.72 -9.07 8.69
N ARG A 125 -6.37 -7.89 9.20
CA ARG A 125 -7.34 -6.81 9.45
C ARG A 125 -7.96 -6.28 8.15
N LEU A 126 -7.18 -6.14 7.06
CA LEU A 126 -7.72 -5.78 5.75
C LEU A 126 -8.77 -6.79 5.30
N ARG A 127 -8.47 -8.08 5.39
CA ARG A 127 -9.35 -9.16 5.01
C ARG A 127 -10.63 -9.21 5.85
N GLU A 128 -10.53 -8.98 7.17
CA GLU A 128 -11.69 -8.88 8.07
C GLU A 128 -12.63 -7.73 7.68
N ASN A 129 -12.08 -6.66 7.08
CA ASN A 129 -12.83 -5.52 6.55
C ASN A 129 -13.23 -5.68 5.06
N GLY A 130 -13.05 -6.88 4.48
CA GLY A 130 -13.40 -7.15 3.09
C GLY A 130 -12.46 -6.53 2.06
N VAL A 131 -11.28 -6.06 2.47
CA VAL A 131 -10.25 -5.50 1.60
C VAL A 131 -9.19 -6.55 1.31
N ILE A 132 -8.81 -6.68 0.04
CA ILE A 132 -7.81 -7.65 -0.42
C ILE A 132 -6.44 -6.98 -0.50
N GLY A 133 -5.46 -7.53 0.22
CA GLY A 133 -4.07 -7.08 0.15
C GLY A 133 -3.30 -7.78 -0.97
N TRP A 134 -2.54 -7.03 -1.77
CA TRP A 134 -1.58 -7.53 -2.77
C TRP A 134 -0.20 -6.94 -2.51
N LEU A 135 0.85 -7.64 -2.92
CA LEU A 135 2.23 -7.15 -2.92
C LEU A 135 2.74 -6.99 -4.34
N ALA A 136 3.55 -5.97 -4.58
CA ALA A 136 4.21 -5.76 -5.86
C ALA A 136 5.66 -5.26 -5.67
N GLY A 137 6.52 -5.48 -6.68
CA GLY A 137 7.85 -4.89 -6.73
C GLY A 137 8.82 -5.40 -5.67
N LEU A 138 8.70 -6.65 -5.24
CA LEU A 138 9.61 -7.23 -4.25
C LEU A 138 11.00 -7.45 -4.85
N SER A 139 12.02 -6.86 -4.26
CA SER A 139 13.41 -7.20 -4.57
C SER A 139 13.71 -8.66 -4.16
N PRO A 140 14.71 -9.33 -4.74
CA PRO A 140 15.01 -10.72 -4.41
C PRO A 140 15.19 -10.99 -2.92
N GLY A 141 15.88 -10.08 -2.20
CA GLY A 141 16.09 -10.20 -0.76
C GLY A 141 14.78 -10.04 0.04
N VAL A 142 13.95 -9.07 -0.33
CA VAL A 142 12.63 -8.87 0.31
C VAL A 142 11.71 -10.05 0.01
N LEU A 143 11.71 -10.57 -1.23
CA LEU A 143 10.92 -11.73 -1.61
C LEU A 143 11.29 -12.98 -0.80
N GLU A 144 12.58 -13.23 -0.60
CA GLU A 144 13.06 -14.36 0.20
C GLU A 144 12.55 -14.30 1.65
N VAL A 145 12.61 -13.12 2.27
CA VAL A 145 12.12 -12.90 3.63
C VAL A 145 10.60 -13.08 3.71
N VAL A 146 9.84 -12.53 2.75
CA VAL A 146 8.39 -12.69 2.67
C VAL A 146 8.01 -14.16 2.47
N GLN A 147 8.65 -14.89 1.56
CA GLN A 147 8.34 -16.30 1.26
C GLN A 147 8.52 -17.24 2.45
N ARG A 148 9.41 -16.89 3.39
CA ARG A 148 9.64 -17.65 4.62
C ARG A 148 8.69 -17.32 5.76
N SER A 149 7.78 -16.38 5.55
CA SER A 149 6.86 -15.88 6.58
C SER A 149 5.44 -16.46 6.45
N GLU A 150 4.64 -16.30 7.51
CA GLU A 150 3.21 -16.62 7.48
C GLU A 150 2.44 -15.73 6.48
N LEU A 151 2.92 -14.51 6.22
CA LEU A 151 2.32 -13.60 5.25
C LEU A 151 2.24 -14.23 3.85
N ALA A 152 3.28 -14.95 3.42
CA ALA A 152 3.27 -15.64 2.12
C ALA A 152 2.22 -16.74 2.04
N LYS A 153 1.97 -17.45 3.13
CA LYS A 153 0.94 -18.50 3.19
C LYS A 153 -0.46 -17.90 3.10
N THR A 154 -0.67 -16.73 3.74
CA THR A 154 -1.96 -16.04 3.76
C THR A 154 -2.28 -15.38 2.42
N LEU A 155 -1.28 -14.77 1.79
CA LEU A 155 -1.45 -14.07 0.51
C LEU A 155 -1.55 -15.04 -0.68
N GLY A 156 -0.78 -16.14 -0.66
CA GLY A 156 -0.62 -16.97 -1.85
C GLY A 156 0.27 -16.29 -2.92
N ARG A 157 0.63 -17.04 -3.95
CA ARG A 157 1.47 -16.52 -5.06
C ARG A 157 0.70 -15.59 -5.98
N GLU A 158 -0.59 -15.78 -6.10
CA GLU A 158 -1.52 -15.03 -6.95
C GLU A 158 -1.67 -13.56 -6.55
N ARG A 159 -1.33 -13.22 -5.30
CA ARG A 159 -1.38 -11.85 -4.78
C ARG A 159 -0.01 -11.17 -4.70
N MET A 160 1.03 -11.81 -5.28
CA MET A 160 2.39 -11.27 -5.34
C MET A 160 2.75 -11.01 -6.81
N HIS A 161 2.83 -9.74 -7.17
CA HIS A 161 3.06 -9.30 -8.54
C HIS A 161 4.51 -8.81 -8.71
N PHE A 162 5.07 -9.02 -9.89
CA PHE A 162 6.44 -8.60 -10.18
C PHE A 162 6.61 -7.08 -10.10
N ASN A 163 5.60 -6.32 -10.55
CA ASN A 163 5.57 -4.87 -10.49
C ASN A 163 4.14 -4.33 -10.42
N LEU A 164 4.00 -3.02 -10.22
CA LEU A 164 2.69 -2.35 -10.14
C LEU A 164 1.88 -2.46 -11.44
N GLU A 165 2.51 -2.41 -12.60
CA GLU A 165 1.80 -2.50 -13.88
C GLU A 165 1.04 -3.82 -14.00
N ILE A 166 1.70 -4.93 -13.67
CA ILE A 166 1.06 -6.26 -13.68
C ILE A 166 -0.09 -6.32 -12.66
N ALA A 167 0.10 -5.76 -11.46
CA ALA A 167 -0.94 -5.71 -10.44
C ALA A 167 -2.18 -4.93 -10.91
N VAL A 168 -1.98 -3.76 -11.52
CA VAL A 168 -3.06 -2.94 -12.08
C VAL A 168 -3.78 -3.66 -13.22
N GLN A 169 -3.04 -4.28 -14.15
CA GLN A 169 -3.65 -5.04 -15.23
C GLN A 169 -4.48 -6.22 -14.74
N GLU A 170 -4.00 -6.94 -13.73
CA GLU A 170 -4.73 -8.06 -13.13
C GLU A 170 -6.01 -7.59 -12.45
N TYR A 171 -5.95 -6.47 -11.73
CA TYR A 171 -7.13 -5.85 -11.14
C TYR A 171 -8.17 -5.46 -12.19
N LEU A 172 -7.76 -4.79 -13.27
CA LEU A 172 -8.66 -4.39 -14.34
C LEU A 172 -9.31 -5.59 -15.03
N ARG A 173 -8.56 -6.68 -15.30
CA ARG A 173 -9.11 -7.94 -15.83
C ARG A 173 -10.14 -8.56 -14.89
N SER A 174 -9.90 -8.50 -13.57
CA SER A 174 -10.87 -9.04 -12.60
C SER A 174 -12.20 -8.30 -12.64
N LEU A 175 -12.17 -6.97 -12.85
CA LEU A 175 -13.38 -6.16 -13.00
C LEU A 175 -14.15 -6.50 -14.29
N GLU A 176 -13.45 -6.72 -15.40
CA GLU A 176 -14.06 -7.11 -16.67
C GLU A 176 -14.75 -8.48 -16.58
N ALA A 177 -14.11 -9.44 -15.91
CA ALA A 177 -14.67 -10.76 -15.65
C ALA A 177 -15.95 -10.69 -14.79
N GLU A 178 -15.95 -9.91 -13.71
CA GLU A 178 -17.12 -9.69 -12.86
C GLU A 178 -18.26 -8.99 -13.62
N GLY A 179 -17.93 -8.05 -14.52
CA GLY A 179 -18.90 -7.34 -15.36
C GLY A 179 -19.57 -8.27 -16.40
N SER A 180 -18.79 -9.19 -16.98
CA SER A 180 -19.28 -10.17 -17.95
C SER A 180 -20.23 -11.20 -17.33
N ASP A 181 -19.91 -11.68 -16.12
CA ASP A 181 -20.72 -12.66 -15.41
C ASP A 181 -22.10 -12.08 -15.02
N LYS A 182 -22.12 -10.85 -14.52
CA LYS A 182 -23.37 -10.14 -14.21
C LYS A 182 -24.23 -9.86 -15.44
N GLY A 183 -23.63 -9.59 -16.58
CA GLY A 183 -24.31 -9.40 -17.87
C GLY A 183 -24.90 -10.70 -18.44
N GLY A 184 -24.24 -11.85 -18.19
CA GLY A 184 -24.71 -13.18 -18.58
C GLY A 184 -25.95 -13.64 -17.77
N ALA A 185 -25.91 -13.47 -16.47
CA ALA A 185 -27.02 -13.86 -15.58
C ALA A 185 -28.31 -13.06 -15.87
N GLY A 186 -28.19 -11.78 -16.22
CA GLY A 186 -29.35 -10.94 -16.57
C GLY A 186 -30.02 -11.36 -17.89
N ARG A 187 -29.27 -11.90 -18.86
CA ARG A 187 -29.85 -12.40 -20.14
C ARG A 187 -30.57 -13.73 -19.97
N LEU A 188 -30.09 -14.61 -19.10
CA LEU A 188 -30.75 -15.90 -18.83
C LEU A 188 -32.07 -15.71 -18.10
N ALA A 189 -32.16 -14.71 -17.20
CA ALA A 189 -33.41 -14.41 -16.48
C ALA A 189 -34.50 -13.82 -17.39
N GLN A 190 -34.16 -13.08 -18.44
CA GLN A 190 -35.11 -12.52 -19.41
C GLN A 190 -35.55 -13.53 -20.48
N GLY A 191 -34.74 -14.57 -20.77
CA GLY A 191 -35.09 -15.63 -21.73
C GLY A 191 -36.14 -16.62 -21.23
N SER A 192 -36.30 -16.78 -19.90
CA SER A 192 -37.24 -17.73 -19.29
C SER A 192 -38.67 -17.23 -19.17
N ALA A 193 -38.95 -15.94 -19.41
CA ALA A 193 -40.28 -15.35 -19.24
C ALA A 193 -41.16 -15.39 -20.50
N ARG A 194 -40.71 -16.00 -21.61
CA ARG A 194 -41.46 -16.07 -22.88
C ARG A 194 -41.88 -17.50 -23.18
N ALA A 195 -42.85 -18.02 -22.41
CA ALA A 195 -43.58 -19.22 -22.77
C ALA A 195 -44.66 -18.86 -23.83
N PRO A 196 -44.80 -19.64 -24.91
CA PRO A 196 -45.83 -19.39 -25.91
C PRO A 196 -47.18 -19.86 -25.37
N GLY A 197 -48.13 -18.93 -25.29
CA GLY A 197 -49.53 -19.26 -25.11
C GLY A 197 -50.02 -20.08 -26.30
N GLY A 198 -50.33 -21.37 -26.06
CA GLY A 198 -50.97 -22.24 -27.00
C GLY A 198 -52.39 -21.79 -27.24
N GLY A 199 -52.69 -21.40 -28.48
CA GLY A 199 -54.07 -21.32 -28.97
C GLY A 199 -54.55 -22.70 -29.32
N GLY A 200 -55.55 -23.19 -28.61
CA GLY A 200 -56.41 -24.26 -29.05
C GLY A 200 -57.72 -23.65 -29.47
N GLY A 201 -58.09 -23.87 -30.72
CA GLY A 201 -59.40 -23.53 -31.26
C GLY A 201 -60.05 -24.78 -31.83
N ALA A 202 -61.21 -25.04 -31.38
CA ALA A 202 -62.32 -25.81 -31.89
C ALA A 202 -62.16 -26.73 -33.07
#